data_2d0004cf96eea6abd824ed568b4921ac
#
_entry.id   2d0004cf96eea6abd824ed568b4921ac
#
_cell.length_a   1.000
_cell.length_b   1.000
_cell.length_c   1.000
_cell.angle_alpha   90.00
_cell.angle_beta   90.00
_cell.angle_gamma   90.00
#
_symmetry.space_group_name_H-M   'P 1'
#
loop_
_entity.id
_entity.type
_entity.pdbx_description
1 polymer ?
#
loop_
_entity_poly.entity_id
_entity_poly.type
_entity_poly.pdbx_seq_one_letter_code
_entity_poly.pdbx_strand_id
1 'polypeptide(L)'
;MTDYRIEAPPILRDFLTYHETIQGHSKKTVDEYFLDLRTFFRYIKIEKGRVPRSTALDEITISDVDLELIRSVTLTDIYAFLSFLSRDRAKHANDPSTRYGLEVSSRARKAAAIRSFYKYLVNKAKILDENPIQELDSPKIRQALPRYLTLDESIQLLESVDGDNAERDYCIITLFLNCGLRISELVGLNISDIREDRLRVLGKGNKERIVYLNAACQNAIEDWLEVRRQSGPADPNALFITRRHKRITKDGVHYMLKQRFTAAGLDSSKYSAHKLRHTAATLMLQNGVDVRTLQEVLGHEHLNTTQIYTHVDSDSLRDAARSNPLGSVKVKRRGRPKKQAES
;
A
#
# COMPACT_ATOMS: atom_id res chain seq x y z
N MET A 1 -8.97 -7.24 15.81
CA MET A 1 -8.00 -8.14 15.12
C MET A 1 -7.85 -9.37 16.01
N THR A 2 -8.12 -10.55 15.48
CA THR A 2 -7.89 -11.81 16.22
C THR A 2 -6.40 -11.98 16.42
N ASP A 3 -5.94 -12.13 17.66
CA ASP A 3 -4.53 -12.37 17.93
C ASP A 3 -4.18 -13.78 17.43
N TYR A 4 -3.34 -13.88 16.41
CA TYR A 4 -2.91 -15.16 15.83
C TYR A 4 -2.30 -16.12 16.88
N ARG A 5 -1.79 -15.57 17.98
CA ARG A 5 -1.20 -16.35 19.08
C ARG A 5 -2.21 -17.25 19.79
N ILE A 6 -3.51 -16.90 19.71
CA ILE A 6 -4.60 -17.67 20.33
C ILE A 6 -5.13 -18.72 19.34
N GLU A 7 -5.35 -18.35 18.08
CA GLU A 7 -6.01 -19.21 17.08
C GLU A 7 -5.04 -20.12 16.31
N ALA A 8 -3.78 -19.70 16.16
CA ALA A 8 -2.80 -20.47 15.40
C ALA A 8 -2.34 -21.74 16.13
N PRO A 9 -2.28 -22.92 15.47
CA PRO A 9 -1.65 -24.10 16.02
C PRO A 9 -0.14 -23.86 16.26
N PRO A 10 0.51 -24.63 17.16
CA PRO A 10 1.90 -24.42 17.53
C PRO A 10 2.85 -24.28 16.33
N ILE A 11 2.76 -25.19 15.35
CA ILE A 11 3.62 -25.20 14.16
C ILE A 11 3.46 -23.91 13.33
N LEU A 12 2.23 -23.42 13.18
CA LEU A 12 1.98 -22.15 12.47
C LEU A 12 2.48 -20.95 13.29
N ARG A 13 2.34 -21.01 14.61
CA ARG A 13 2.82 -19.95 15.51
C ARG A 13 4.33 -19.80 15.43
N ASP A 14 5.07 -20.90 15.39
CA ASP A 14 6.53 -20.93 15.24
C ASP A 14 6.96 -20.30 13.90
N PHE A 15 6.27 -20.63 12.81
CA PHE A 15 6.48 -20.00 11.50
C PHE A 15 6.26 -18.49 11.54
N LEU A 16 5.17 -18.02 12.14
CA LEU A 16 4.84 -16.59 12.24
C LEU A 16 5.86 -15.86 13.12
N THR A 17 6.25 -16.45 14.24
CA THR A 17 7.30 -15.93 15.13
C THR A 17 8.64 -15.83 14.40
N TYR A 18 9.03 -16.84 13.63
CA TYR A 18 10.25 -16.79 12.81
C TYR A 18 10.22 -15.62 11.83
N HIS A 19 9.10 -15.39 11.17
CA HIS A 19 8.97 -14.25 10.24
C HIS A 19 8.97 -12.90 10.96
N GLU A 20 8.39 -12.80 12.14
CA GLU A 20 8.37 -11.58 12.93
C GLU A 20 9.75 -11.25 13.51
N THR A 21 10.38 -12.22 14.18
CA THR A 21 11.57 -11.98 14.99
C THR A 21 12.88 -12.16 14.25
N ILE A 22 12.98 -13.15 13.35
CA ILE A 22 14.23 -13.46 12.64
C ILE A 22 14.28 -12.79 11.27
N GLN A 23 13.16 -12.81 10.53
CA GLN A 23 13.09 -12.16 9.21
C GLN A 23 12.77 -10.66 9.28
N GLY A 24 12.39 -10.14 10.45
CA GLY A 24 12.07 -8.74 10.65
C GLY A 24 10.86 -8.25 9.87
N HIS A 25 9.93 -9.13 9.53
CA HIS A 25 8.71 -8.74 8.84
C HIS A 25 7.82 -7.90 9.73
N SER A 26 7.13 -6.93 9.12
CA SER A 26 6.18 -6.09 9.86
C SER A 26 5.03 -6.93 10.40
N LYS A 27 4.45 -6.51 11.54
CA LYS A 27 3.25 -7.13 12.12
C LYS A 27 2.16 -7.33 11.07
N LYS A 28 1.92 -6.34 10.21
CA LYS A 28 0.93 -6.45 9.13
C LYS A 28 1.25 -7.61 8.17
N THR A 29 2.51 -7.82 7.81
CA THR A 29 2.92 -8.94 6.93
C THR A 29 2.68 -10.28 7.61
N VAL A 30 2.96 -10.37 8.90
CA VAL A 30 2.73 -11.60 9.71
C VAL A 30 1.23 -11.87 9.83
N ASP A 31 0.41 -10.85 10.10
CA ASP A 31 -1.05 -10.95 10.13
C ASP A 31 -1.62 -11.44 8.78
N GLU A 32 -1.09 -10.96 7.66
CA GLU A 32 -1.50 -11.41 6.31
C GLU A 32 -1.12 -12.88 6.07
N TYR A 33 0.08 -13.31 6.48
CA TYR A 33 0.46 -14.74 6.43
C TYR A 33 -0.50 -15.60 7.25
N PHE A 34 -0.82 -15.16 8.46
CA PHE A 34 -1.78 -15.87 9.31
C PHE A 34 -3.14 -16.01 8.64
N LEU A 35 -3.71 -14.91 8.13
CA LEU A 35 -5.02 -14.92 7.48
C LEU A 35 -5.06 -15.81 6.22
N ASP A 36 -3.97 -15.82 5.46
CA ASP A 36 -3.85 -16.66 4.27
C ASP A 36 -3.78 -18.14 4.62
N LEU A 37 -2.94 -18.51 5.59
CA LEU A 37 -2.77 -19.88 6.04
C LEU A 37 -4.00 -20.37 6.84
N ARG A 38 -4.66 -19.50 7.61
CA ARG A 38 -5.94 -19.83 8.24
C ARG A 38 -6.99 -20.25 7.22
N THR A 39 -7.15 -19.46 6.15
CA THR A 39 -8.10 -19.77 5.09
C THR A 39 -7.74 -21.10 4.42
N PHE A 40 -6.46 -21.35 4.21
CA PHE A 40 -5.97 -22.59 3.63
C PHE A 40 -6.26 -23.81 4.52
N PHE A 41 -5.90 -23.77 5.79
CA PHE A 41 -6.11 -24.89 6.70
C PHE A 41 -7.60 -25.16 6.97
N ARG A 42 -8.44 -24.15 7.01
CA ARG A 42 -9.90 -24.30 7.06
C ARG A 42 -10.41 -25.10 5.88
N TYR A 43 -9.97 -24.79 4.67
CA TYR A 43 -10.30 -25.52 3.47
C TYR A 43 -9.77 -26.96 3.50
N ILE A 44 -8.53 -27.17 3.86
CA ILE A 44 -7.88 -28.50 3.93
C ILE A 44 -8.60 -29.41 4.95
N LYS A 45 -9.05 -28.89 6.09
CA LYS A 45 -9.84 -29.68 7.07
C LYS A 45 -11.14 -30.23 6.47
N ILE A 46 -11.82 -29.46 5.60
CA ILE A 46 -12.99 -29.94 4.87
C ILE A 46 -12.60 -31.03 3.87
N GLU A 47 -11.61 -30.78 3.04
CA GLU A 47 -11.17 -31.71 1.99
C GLU A 47 -10.64 -33.05 2.55
N LYS A 48 -9.97 -33.01 3.70
CA LYS A 48 -9.48 -34.22 4.38
C LYS A 48 -10.52 -34.86 5.32
N GLY A 49 -11.77 -34.38 5.30
CA GLY A 49 -12.87 -34.96 6.09
C GLY A 49 -12.76 -34.76 7.60
N ARG A 50 -11.88 -33.85 8.08
CA ARG A 50 -11.78 -33.50 9.49
C ARG A 50 -12.95 -32.66 9.99
N VAL A 51 -13.71 -32.05 9.06
CA VAL A 51 -14.88 -31.23 9.33
C VAL A 51 -15.93 -31.50 8.25
N PRO A 52 -17.24 -31.56 8.58
CA PRO A 52 -18.31 -31.74 7.58
C PRO A 52 -18.27 -30.67 6.49
N ARG A 53 -18.56 -31.05 5.24
CA ARG A 53 -18.61 -30.11 4.09
C ARG A 53 -19.69 -29.02 4.23
N SER A 54 -20.68 -29.22 5.07
CA SER A 54 -21.73 -28.26 5.36
C SER A 54 -21.31 -27.14 6.31
N THR A 55 -20.15 -27.27 6.97
CA THR A 55 -19.68 -26.27 7.93
C THR A 55 -19.20 -25.02 7.20
N ALA A 56 -19.65 -23.85 7.64
CA ALA A 56 -19.20 -22.58 7.07
C ALA A 56 -17.71 -22.38 7.30
N LEU A 57 -16.97 -22.01 6.24
CA LEU A 57 -15.50 -21.91 6.28
C LEU A 57 -15.00 -21.00 7.42
N ASP A 58 -15.73 -19.93 7.72
CA ASP A 58 -15.32 -18.95 8.73
C ASP A 58 -15.57 -19.40 10.18
N GLU A 59 -16.35 -20.47 10.37
CA GLU A 59 -16.60 -21.09 11.68
C GLU A 59 -15.57 -22.17 12.07
N ILE A 60 -14.76 -22.63 11.09
CA ILE A 60 -13.80 -23.68 11.32
C ILE A 60 -12.60 -23.15 12.10
N THR A 61 -12.31 -23.73 13.28
CA THR A 61 -11.07 -23.49 14.00
C THR A 61 -9.89 -24.15 13.32
N ILE A 62 -8.69 -23.60 13.50
CA ILE A 62 -7.43 -24.18 13.02
C ILE A 62 -6.47 -24.54 14.17
N SER A 63 -6.87 -24.30 15.42
CA SER A 63 -6.00 -24.55 16.60
C SER A 63 -5.58 -26.00 16.76
N ASP A 64 -6.34 -26.94 16.21
CA ASP A 64 -6.15 -28.39 16.21
C ASP A 64 -5.44 -28.93 14.96
N VAL A 65 -4.94 -28.06 14.09
CA VAL A 65 -4.14 -28.47 12.93
C VAL A 65 -2.82 -29.09 13.44
N ASP A 66 -2.65 -30.38 13.16
CA ASP A 66 -1.52 -31.18 13.56
C ASP A 66 -0.54 -31.45 12.39
N LEU A 67 0.58 -32.11 12.73
CA LEU A 67 1.58 -32.45 11.72
C LEU A 67 1.09 -33.51 10.73
N GLU A 68 0.17 -34.38 11.13
CA GLU A 68 -0.43 -35.39 10.26
C GLU A 68 -1.21 -34.73 9.12
N LEU A 69 -2.08 -33.77 9.47
CA LEU A 69 -2.83 -32.98 8.48
C LEU A 69 -1.88 -32.22 7.54
N ILE A 70 -0.83 -31.60 8.09
CA ILE A 70 0.15 -30.85 7.30
C ILE A 70 0.88 -31.76 6.30
N ARG A 71 1.28 -32.97 6.73
CA ARG A 71 1.94 -33.98 5.87
C ARG A 71 1.00 -34.56 4.81
N SER A 72 -0.29 -34.63 5.10
CA SER A 72 -1.29 -35.20 4.17
C SER A 72 -1.61 -34.28 2.98
N VAL A 73 -1.15 -33.04 3.01
CA VAL A 73 -1.41 -32.06 1.93
C VAL A 73 -0.58 -32.42 0.71
N THR A 74 -1.24 -32.48 -0.43
CA THR A 74 -0.64 -32.74 -1.74
C THR A 74 -0.72 -31.51 -2.64
N LEU A 75 0.02 -31.52 -3.75
CA LEU A 75 -0.08 -30.47 -4.77
C LEU A 75 -1.51 -30.37 -5.34
N THR A 76 -2.20 -31.51 -5.49
CA THR A 76 -3.59 -31.54 -5.94
C THR A 76 -4.53 -30.81 -4.99
N ASP A 77 -4.36 -30.96 -3.67
CA ASP A 77 -5.16 -30.23 -2.68
C ASP A 77 -4.99 -28.71 -2.81
N ILE A 78 -3.79 -28.25 -3.14
CA ILE A 78 -3.53 -26.82 -3.34
C ILE A 78 -4.16 -26.33 -4.64
N TYR A 79 -4.11 -27.09 -5.71
CA TYR A 79 -4.81 -26.74 -6.94
C TYR A 79 -6.34 -26.70 -6.72
N ALA A 80 -6.90 -27.62 -5.96
CA ALA A 80 -8.31 -27.61 -5.56
C ALA A 80 -8.63 -26.34 -4.74
N PHE A 81 -7.79 -25.99 -3.77
CA PHE A 81 -7.91 -24.75 -2.99
C PHE A 81 -7.87 -23.50 -3.87
N LEU A 82 -6.91 -23.40 -4.81
CA LEU A 82 -6.83 -22.27 -5.73
C LEU A 82 -8.05 -22.19 -6.67
N SER A 83 -8.60 -23.34 -7.07
CA SER A 83 -9.87 -23.41 -7.83
C SER A 83 -11.03 -22.90 -6.99
N PHE A 84 -11.19 -23.38 -5.76
CA PHE A 84 -12.18 -22.89 -4.80
C PHE A 84 -12.09 -21.36 -4.63
N LEU A 85 -10.89 -20.82 -4.41
CA LEU A 85 -10.67 -19.39 -4.29
C LEU A 85 -11.07 -18.61 -5.54
N SER A 86 -10.98 -19.24 -6.73
CA SER A 86 -11.28 -18.55 -7.99
C SER A 86 -12.77 -18.54 -8.36
N ARG A 87 -13.56 -19.45 -7.82
CA ARG A 87 -14.95 -19.65 -8.24
C ARG A 87 -15.95 -19.51 -7.09
N ASP A 88 -15.65 -20.10 -5.94
CA ASP A 88 -16.65 -20.34 -4.91
C ASP A 88 -16.46 -19.45 -3.67
N ARG A 89 -15.26 -18.89 -3.47
CA ARG A 89 -14.99 -18.01 -2.33
C ARG A 89 -15.68 -16.65 -2.51
N ALA A 90 -16.59 -16.29 -1.62
CA ALA A 90 -17.19 -14.96 -1.56
C ALA A 90 -16.11 -13.88 -1.27
N LYS A 91 -16.15 -12.75 -1.98
CA LYS A 91 -15.24 -11.62 -1.74
C LYS A 91 -15.47 -10.98 -0.37
N HIS A 92 -16.74 -10.83 0.01
CA HIS A 92 -17.16 -10.27 1.29
C HIS A 92 -18.26 -11.17 1.87
N ALA A 93 -17.92 -11.95 2.89
CA ALA A 93 -18.82 -12.96 3.45
C ALA A 93 -20.17 -12.41 3.96
N ASN A 94 -20.19 -11.12 4.38
CA ASN A 94 -21.35 -10.46 4.98
C ASN A 94 -22.10 -9.52 4.01
N ASP A 95 -21.79 -9.53 2.72
CA ASP A 95 -22.45 -8.69 1.73
C ASP A 95 -23.31 -9.53 0.79
N PRO A 96 -24.65 -9.39 0.79
CA PRO A 96 -25.56 -10.14 -0.09
C PRO A 96 -25.29 -9.92 -1.58
N SER A 97 -24.67 -8.80 -1.95
CA SER A 97 -24.30 -8.47 -3.33
C SER A 97 -22.89 -8.95 -3.70
N THR A 98 -22.26 -9.77 -2.85
CA THR A 98 -20.86 -10.15 -3.01
C THR A 98 -20.60 -10.90 -4.29
N ARG A 99 -19.54 -10.54 -4.99
CA ARG A 99 -19.04 -11.31 -6.13
C ARG A 99 -18.24 -12.50 -5.61
N TYR A 100 -18.39 -13.62 -6.29
CA TYR A 100 -17.59 -14.82 -6.03
C TYR A 100 -16.27 -14.78 -6.81
N GLY A 101 -15.29 -15.48 -6.29
CA GLY A 101 -13.96 -15.57 -6.88
C GLY A 101 -13.02 -14.43 -6.51
N LEU A 102 -11.84 -14.78 -5.96
CA LEU A 102 -10.78 -13.83 -5.66
C LEU A 102 -9.98 -13.48 -6.90
N GLU A 103 -9.46 -12.26 -6.94
CA GLU A 103 -8.54 -11.79 -7.97
C GLU A 103 -7.27 -12.67 -8.03
N VAL A 104 -6.68 -12.76 -9.22
CA VAL A 104 -5.46 -13.59 -9.46
C VAL A 104 -4.32 -13.18 -8.50
N SER A 105 -4.15 -11.87 -8.24
CA SER A 105 -3.14 -11.35 -7.31
C SER A 105 -3.34 -11.84 -5.87
N SER A 106 -4.60 -11.89 -5.39
CA SER A 106 -4.93 -12.42 -4.06
C SER A 106 -4.66 -13.93 -3.97
N ARG A 107 -4.96 -14.69 -5.03
CA ARG A 107 -4.67 -16.12 -5.11
C ARG A 107 -3.17 -16.39 -5.15
N ALA A 108 -2.41 -15.59 -5.92
CA ALA A 108 -0.95 -15.70 -5.99
C ALA A 108 -0.30 -15.39 -4.64
N ARG A 109 -0.81 -14.40 -3.89
CA ARG A 109 -0.34 -14.09 -2.53
C ARG A 109 -0.56 -15.27 -1.57
N LYS A 110 -1.74 -15.88 -1.60
CA LYS A 110 -2.04 -17.07 -0.79
C LYS A 110 -1.16 -18.27 -1.15
N ALA A 111 -0.94 -18.52 -2.44
CA ALA A 111 0.00 -19.54 -2.89
C ALA A 111 1.44 -19.28 -2.40
N ALA A 112 1.87 -18.02 -2.40
CA ALA A 112 3.17 -17.62 -1.87
C ALA A 112 3.29 -17.85 -0.35
N ALA A 113 2.23 -17.55 0.41
CA ALA A 113 2.18 -17.83 1.86
C ALA A 113 2.30 -19.32 2.16
N ILE A 114 1.55 -20.16 1.44
CA ILE A 114 1.60 -21.64 1.57
C ILE A 114 3.01 -22.14 1.24
N ARG A 115 3.60 -21.69 0.15
CA ARG A 115 4.97 -22.04 -0.27
C ARG A 115 6.00 -21.64 0.78
N SER A 116 5.89 -20.43 1.34
CA SER A 116 6.76 -19.95 2.40
C SER A 116 6.67 -20.82 3.64
N PHE A 117 5.45 -21.26 4.02
CA PHE A 117 5.21 -22.11 5.16
C PHE A 117 5.87 -23.49 4.99
N TYR A 118 5.62 -24.18 3.88
CA TYR A 118 6.24 -25.49 3.64
C TYR A 118 7.77 -25.40 3.49
N LYS A 119 8.28 -24.35 2.85
CA LYS A 119 9.73 -24.08 2.80
C LYS A 119 10.34 -23.90 4.19
N TYR A 120 9.62 -23.25 5.10
CA TYR A 120 10.05 -23.11 6.49
C TYR A 120 10.11 -24.48 7.19
N LEU A 121 9.08 -25.31 7.05
CA LEU A 121 9.00 -26.63 7.69
C LEU A 121 10.15 -27.55 7.27
N VAL A 122 10.55 -27.53 6.01
CA VAL A 122 11.66 -28.34 5.49
C VAL A 122 13.01 -27.71 5.84
N ASN A 123 13.22 -26.43 5.53
CA ASN A 123 14.56 -25.84 5.55
C ASN A 123 14.97 -25.28 6.90
N LYS A 124 14.03 -24.88 7.76
CA LYS A 124 14.29 -24.20 9.04
C LYS A 124 13.88 -25.05 10.22
N ALA A 125 12.61 -25.42 10.30
CA ALA A 125 12.10 -26.22 11.40
C ALA A 125 12.54 -27.68 11.34
N LYS A 126 12.91 -28.22 10.15
CA LYS A 126 13.33 -29.62 9.95
C LYS A 126 12.29 -30.64 10.41
N ILE A 127 10.99 -30.29 10.26
CA ILE A 127 9.85 -31.12 10.66
C ILE A 127 9.39 -32.03 9.52
N LEU A 128 9.65 -31.57 8.27
CA LEU A 128 9.41 -32.35 7.06
C LEU A 128 10.73 -32.64 6.35
N ASP A 129 10.88 -33.88 5.85
CA ASP A 129 12.06 -34.29 5.08
C ASP A 129 12.02 -33.73 3.65
N GLU A 130 10.83 -33.70 3.06
CA GLU A 130 10.60 -33.20 1.69
C GLU A 130 9.45 -32.19 1.66
N ASN A 131 9.50 -31.32 0.65
CA ASN A 131 8.45 -30.35 0.42
C ASN A 131 7.38 -30.93 -0.53
N PRO A 132 6.17 -31.30 -0.04
CA PRO A 132 5.13 -31.93 -0.86
C PRO A 132 4.59 -31.03 -1.95
N ILE A 133 4.95 -29.75 -1.93
CA ILE A 133 4.46 -28.72 -2.87
C ILE A 133 5.61 -28.00 -3.59
N GLN A 134 6.77 -28.66 -3.72
CA GLN A 134 7.94 -28.04 -4.35
C GLN A 134 7.62 -27.51 -5.75
N GLU A 135 6.82 -28.26 -6.52
CA GLU A 135 6.42 -27.96 -7.90
C GLU A 135 5.21 -26.99 -7.99
N LEU A 136 4.84 -26.32 -6.87
CA LEU A 136 3.72 -25.38 -6.90
C LEU A 136 4.06 -24.13 -7.72
N ASP A 137 3.40 -23.98 -8.86
CA ASP A 137 3.45 -22.78 -9.67
C ASP A 137 2.65 -21.63 -9.09
N SER A 138 3.11 -20.42 -9.34
CA SER A 138 2.32 -19.22 -9.02
C SER A 138 1.25 -18.99 -10.09
N PRO A 139 -0.01 -18.65 -9.72
CA PRO A 139 -0.98 -18.18 -10.68
C PRO A 139 -0.41 -17.03 -11.52
N LYS A 140 -0.47 -17.18 -12.85
CA LYS A 140 0.06 -16.16 -13.79
C LYS A 140 -0.78 -14.89 -13.71
N ILE A 141 -0.19 -13.81 -13.20
CA ILE A 141 -0.82 -12.50 -13.17
C ILE A 141 -0.62 -11.85 -14.54
N ARG A 142 -1.70 -11.66 -15.30
CA ARG A 142 -1.63 -10.82 -16.50
C ARG A 142 -1.39 -9.39 -16.05
N GLN A 143 -0.23 -8.85 -16.37
CA GLN A 143 0.07 -7.45 -16.12
C GLN A 143 -0.75 -6.62 -17.11
N ALA A 144 -1.78 -5.95 -16.61
CA ALA A 144 -2.42 -4.87 -17.36
C ALA A 144 -1.43 -3.71 -17.46
N LEU A 145 -1.43 -3.01 -18.59
CA LEU A 145 -0.63 -1.79 -18.72
C LEU A 145 -0.92 -0.86 -17.54
N PRO A 146 0.12 -0.35 -16.89
CA PRO A 146 -0.04 0.53 -15.75
C PRO A 146 -0.85 1.77 -16.14
N ARG A 147 -1.97 2.02 -15.47
CA ARG A 147 -2.75 3.25 -15.66
C ARG A 147 -2.15 4.35 -14.79
N TYR A 148 -1.91 5.48 -15.38
CA TYR A 148 -1.46 6.71 -14.75
C TYR A 148 -2.23 7.88 -15.34
N LEU A 149 -2.26 9.03 -14.67
CA LEU A 149 -2.85 10.26 -15.20
C LEU A 149 -1.92 10.86 -16.27
N THR A 150 -2.51 11.35 -17.36
CA THR A 150 -1.77 12.23 -18.28
C THR A 150 -1.41 13.54 -17.58
N LEU A 151 -0.59 14.36 -18.21
CA LEU A 151 -0.28 15.70 -17.70
C LEU A 151 -1.57 16.55 -17.58
N ASP A 152 -2.41 16.53 -18.61
CA ASP A 152 -3.68 17.28 -18.63
C ASP A 152 -4.66 16.80 -17.56
N GLU A 153 -4.83 15.47 -17.38
CA GLU A 153 -5.63 14.91 -16.30
C GLU A 153 -5.09 15.27 -14.92
N SER A 154 -3.76 15.35 -14.76
CA SER A 154 -3.12 15.78 -13.52
C SER A 154 -3.39 17.27 -13.22
N ILE A 155 -3.34 18.12 -14.22
CA ILE A 155 -3.68 19.53 -14.11
C ILE A 155 -5.17 19.69 -13.79
N GLN A 156 -6.05 18.98 -14.51
CA GLN A 156 -7.49 18.97 -14.27
C GLN A 156 -7.83 18.56 -12.83
N LEU A 157 -7.13 17.54 -12.29
CA LEU A 157 -7.28 17.11 -10.91
C LEU A 157 -6.89 18.23 -9.92
N LEU A 158 -5.77 18.92 -10.15
CA LEU A 158 -5.32 20.04 -9.31
C LEU A 158 -6.29 21.23 -9.39
N GLU A 159 -6.81 21.54 -10.57
CA GLU A 159 -7.77 22.65 -10.79
C GLU A 159 -9.15 22.39 -10.18
N SER A 160 -9.54 21.12 -10.03
CA SER A 160 -10.81 20.70 -9.43
C SER A 160 -10.86 20.84 -7.91
N VAL A 161 -9.73 21.18 -7.28
CA VAL A 161 -9.65 21.23 -5.81
C VAL A 161 -10.28 22.52 -5.29
N ASP A 162 -11.37 22.37 -4.52
CA ASP A 162 -12.17 23.47 -3.96
C ASP A 162 -12.65 23.18 -2.53
N GLY A 163 -13.38 24.14 -1.92
CA GLY A 163 -14.05 24.00 -0.64
C GLY A 163 -13.12 24.18 0.58
N ASP A 164 -13.66 23.88 1.77
CA ASP A 164 -13.06 24.22 3.07
C ASP A 164 -11.68 23.60 3.36
N ASN A 165 -11.30 22.55 2.64
CA ASN A 165 -10.00 21.90 2.81
C ASN A 165 -9.14 22.02 1.54
N ALA A 166 -9.41 23.01 0.69
CA ALA A 166 -8.76 23.11 -0.61
C ALA A 166 -7.24 23.18 -0.50
N GLU A 167 -6.69 23.98 0.42
CA GLU A 167 -5.25 24.13 0.58
C GLU A 167 -4.58 22.82 1.03
N ARG A 168 -5.22 22.08 1.96
CA ARG A 168 -4.75 20.77 2.39
C ARG A 168 -4.78 19.74 1.27
N ASP A 169 -5.93 19.62 0.61
CA ASP A 169 -6.15 18.61 -0.42
C ASP A 169 -5.26 18.87 -1.63
N TYR A 170 -5.12 20.15 -2.00
CA TYR A 170 -4.20 20.58 -3.06
C TYR A 170 -2.74 20.23 -2.72
N CYS A 171 -2.30 20.55 -1.52
CA CYS A 171 -0.95 20.22 -1.05
C CYS A 171 -0.70 18.71 -1.08
N ILE A 172 -1.65 17.89 -0.59
CA ILE A 172 -1.54 16.43 -0.61
C ILE A 172 -1.41 15.90 -2.04
N ILE A 173 -2.25 16.37 -2.97
CA ILE A 173 -2.24 15.91 -4.37
C ILE A 173 -0.94 16.37 -5.06
N THR A 174 -0.51 17.61 -4.83
CA THR A 174 0.74 18.17 -5.36
C THR A 174 1.95 17.34 -4.91
N LEU A 175 2.01 16.95 -3.62
CA LEU A 175 3.08 16.10 -3.12
C LEU A 175 3.04 14.69 -3.71
N PHE A 176 1.87 14.09 -3.90
CA PHE A 176 1.79 12.80 -4.59
C PHE A 176 2.29 12.87 -6.02
N LEU A 177 1.88 13.90 -6.77
CA LEU A 177 2.21 14.06 -8.19
C LEU A 177 3.65 14.51 -8.45
N ASN A 178 4.29 15.21 -7.51
CA ASN A 178 5.64 15.74 -7.69
C ASN A 178 6.70 14.93 -6.95
N CYS A 179 6.41 14.46 -5.73
CA CYS A 179 7.37 13.74 -4.89
C CYS A 179 7.18 12.22 -4.93
N GLY A 180 6.08 11.73 -5.50
CA GLY A 180 5.78 10.31 -5.60
C GLY A 180 5.73 9.58 -4.25
N LEU A 181 5.25 10.23 -3.19
CA LEU A 181 5.19 9.66 -1.84
C LEU A 181 4.28 8.42 -1.78
N ARG A 182 4.61 7.48 -0.87
CA ARG A 182 3.64 6.46 -0.47
C ARG A 182 2.61 7.08 0.48
N ILE A 183 1.36 6.59 0.46
CA ILE A 183 0.32 7.11 1.36
C ILE A 183 0.72 6.99 2.84
N SER A 184 1.45 5.93 3.22
CA SER A 184 1.97 5.77 4.59
C SER A 184 3.04 6.80 4.96
N GLU A 185 3.84 7.21 4.00
CA GLU A 185 4.84 8.25 4.15
C GLU A 185 4.14 9.61 4.35
N LEU A 186 3.20 9.94 3.46
CA LEU A 186 2.47 11.21 3.52
C LEU A 186 1.72 11.42 4.84
N VAL A 187 0.96 10.42 5.33
CA VAL A 187 0.21 10.57 6.58
C VAL A 187 1.12 10.63 7.82
N GLY A 188 2.34 10.10 7.71
CA GLY A 188 3.35 10.14 8.76
C GLY A 188 4.11 11.46 8.85
N LEU A 189 4.04 12.35 7.86
CA LEU A 189 4.81 13.59 7.83
C LEU A 189 4.51 14.50 9.02
N ASN A 190 5.58 15.08 9.56
CA ASN A 190 5.54 16.13 10.55
C ASN A 190 5.96 17.47 9.93
N ILE A 191 5.62 18.57 10.57
CA ILE A 191 6.11 19.90 10.16
C ILE A 191 7.64 19.96 10.21
N SER A 192 8.25 19.35 11.23
CA SER A 192 9.71 19.30 11.41
C SER A 192 10.45 18.52 10.31
N ASP A 193 9.74 17.76 9.47
CA ASP A 193 10.34 17.02 8.36
C ASP A 193 10.59 17.91 7.13
N ILE A 194 10.04 19.13 7.14
CA ILE A 194 10.24 20.14 6.09
C ILE A 194 11.42 21.04 6.48
N ARG A 195 12.41 21.14 5.61
CA ARG A 195 13.57 22.05 5.77
C ARG A 195 13.92 22.65 4.43
N GLU A 196 13.63 23.96 4.25
CA GLU A 196 13.87 24.65 2.99
C GLU A 196 13.24 23.92 1.78
N ASP A 197 14.09 23.49 0.84
CA ASP A 197 13.71 22.72 -0.36
C ASP A 197 13.71 21.19 -0.14
N ARG A 198 13.73 20.71 1.11
CA ARG A 198 13.90 19.29 1.46
C ARG A 198 12.76 18.79 2.32
N LEU A 199 12.34 17.57 2.03
CA LEU A 199 11.36 16.81 2.80
C LEU A 199 11.99 15.50 3.26
N ARG A 200 12.13 15.31 4.56
CA ARG A 200 12.57 14.05 5.16
C ARG A 200 11.40 13.08 5.16
N VAL A 201 11.58 11.93 4.57
CA VAL A 201 10.54 10.91 4.43
C VAL A 201 11.00 9.60 5.07
N LEU A 202 10.17 9.07 5.97
CA LEU A 202 10.41 7.80 6.64
C LEU A 202 9.74 6.67 5.85
N GLY A 203 10.55 5.80 5.26
CA GLY A 203 10.09 4.66 4.44
C GLY A 203 9.88 3.37 5.23
N LYS A 204 9.72 2.27 4.50
CA LYS A 204 9.59 0.92 5.09
C LYS A 204 10.87 0.57 5.84
N GLY A 205 10.73 -0.09 7.01
CA GLY A 205 11.88 -0.51 7.82
C GLY A 205 12.58 0.65 8.52
N ASN A 206 11.92 1.79 8.73
CA ASN A 206 12.46 2.98 9.39
C ASN A 206 13.62 3.64 8.62
N LYS A 207 13.74 3.38 7.31
CA LYS A 207 14.76 3.99 6.46
C LYS A 207 14.35 5.40 6.07
N GLU A 208 15.21 6.36 6.32
CA GLU A 208 15.00 7.75 5.94
C GLU A 208 15.55 8.04 4.55
N ARG A 209 14.86 8.91 3.81
CA ARG A 209 15.36 9.52 2.58
C ARG A 209 14.96 10.98 2.52
N ILE A 210 15.73 11.74 1.77
CA ILE A 210 15.42 13.13 1.45
C ILE A 210 14.77 13.19 0.06
N VAL A 211 13.65 13.91 -0.02
CA VAL A 211 12.99 14.26 -1.28
C VAL A 211 13.10 15.77 -1.45
N TYR A 212 13.58 16.22 -2.62
CA TYR A 212 13.68 17.62 -2.94
C TYR A 212 12.33 18.17 -3.41
N LEU A 213 11.98 19.37 -2.96
CA LEU A 213 10.74 20.05 -3.23
C LEU A 213 10.94 21.07 -4.34
N ASN A 214 10.19 20.95 -5.42
CA ASN A 214 10.12 22.00 -6.43
C ASN A 214 9.20 23.15 -5.97
N ALA A 215 9.16 24.23 -6.75
CA ALA A 215 8.41 25.42 -6.40
C ALA A 215 6.91 25.16 -6.17
N ALA A 216 6.29 24.28 -6.96
CA ALA A 216 4.87 23.94 -6.76
C ALA A 216 4.62 23.28 -5.41
N CYS A 217 5.53 22.39 -4.96
CA CYS A 217 5.43 21.74 -3.64
C CYS A 217 5.65 22.75 -2.51
N GLN A 218 6.66 23.60 -2.62
CA GLN A 218 6.96 24.63 -1.61
C GLN A 218 5.77 25.57 -1.42
N ASN A 219 5.25 26.15 -2.49
CA ASN A 219 4.09 27.04 -2.44
C ASN A 219 2.85 26.33 -1.86
N ALA A 220 2.58 25.09 -2.27
CA ALA A 220 1.45 24.32 -1.75
C ALA A 220 1.57 24.03 -0.24
N ILE A 221 2.79 23.76 0.23
CA ILE A 221 3.08 23.54 1.66
C ILE A 221 2.89 24.86 2.44
N GLU A 222 3.41 25.97 1.96
CA GLU A 222 3.30 27.30 2.58
C GLU A 222 1.84 27.71 2.74
N ASP A 223 1.05 27.60 1.68
CA ASP A 223 -0.37 27.91 1.68
C ASP A 223 -1.14 27.04 2.69
N TRP A 224 -0.82 25.75 2.74
CA TRP A 224 -1.44 24.84 3.70
C TRP A 224 -1.02 25.17 5.15
N LEU A 225 0.26 25.45 5.39
CA LEU A 225 0.75 25.77 6.74
C LEU A 225 0.12 27.06 7.28
N GLU A 226 -0.17 28.04 6.43
CA GLU A 226 -0.88 29.26 6.83
C GLU A 226 -2.29 28.93 7.37
N VAL A 227 -3.08 28.17 6.61
CA VAL A 227 -4.41 27.73 7.02
C VAL A 227 -4.35 26.84 8.26
N ARG A 228 -3.37 25.92 8.33
CA ARG A 228 -3.19 25.00 9.43
C ARG A 228 -2.88 25.73 10.75
N ARG A 229 -2.04 26.79 10.73
CA ARG A 229 -1.73 27.59 11.93
C ARG A 229 -2.99 28.16 12.58
N GLN A 230 -3.94 28.55 11.78
CA GLN A 230 -5.22 29.12 12.26
C GLN A 230 -6.15 28.05 12.85
N SER A 231 -5.89 26.76 12.62
CA SER A 231 -6.81 25.68 12.97
C SER A 231 -6.67 25.15 14.39
N GLY A 232 -5.59 25.43 15.15
CA GLY A 232 -5.38 24.92 16.50
C GLY A 232 -5.32 23.38 16.58
N PRO A 233 -4.33 22.70 15.98
CA PRO A 233 -4.32 21.24 15.84
C PRO A 233 -4.14 20.51 17.17
N ALA A 234 -4.87 19.39 17.37
CA ALA A 234 -4.70 18.49 18.51
C ALA A 234 -3.38 17.68 18.42
N ASP A 235 -2.86 17.45 17.21
CA ASP A 235 -1.50 16.94 16.97
C ASP A 235 -0.65 18.08 16.38
N PRO A 236 0.12 18.79 17.20
CA PRO A 236 0.91 19.94 16.76
C PRO A 236 2.03 19.56 15.80
N ASN A 237 2.47 18.32 15.81
CA ASN A 237 3.56 17.83 14.96
C ASN A 237 3.07 17.41 13.56
N ALA A 238 1.84 16.90 13.44
CA ALA A 238 1.34 16.38 12.17
C ALA A 238 1.32 17.44 11.07
N LEU A 239 1.91 17.18 9.91
CA LEU A 239 1.78 18.09 8.77
C LEU A 239 0.33 18.18 8.30
N PHE A 240 -0.34 17.05 8.10
CA PHE A 240 -1.72 17.01 7.61
C PHE A 240 -2.70 16.62 8.72
N ILE A 241 -3.74 17.44 8.90
CA ILE A 241 -4.79 17.27 9.88
C ILE A 241 -6.18 17.19 9.23
N THR A 242 -7.09 16.53 9.92
CA THR A 242 -8.52 16.46 9.56
C THR A 242 -9.27 17.71 10.05
N ARG A 243 -10.57 17.87 9.68
CA ARG A 243 -11.48 18.87 10.28
C ARG A 243 -11.63 18.73 11.79
N ARG A 244 -11.35 17.54 12.36
CA ARG A 244 -11.34 17.29 13.80
C ARG A 244 -9.98 17.58 14.43
N HIS A 245 -9.10 18.29 13.74
CA HIS A 245 -7.77 18.72 14.18
C HIS A 245 -6.81 17.56 14.55
N LYS A 246 -7.14 16.32 14.16
CA LYS A 246 -6.30 15.13 14.37
C LYS A 246 -5.51 14.81 13.11
N ARG A 247 -4.35 14.14 13.25
CA ARG A 247 -3.56 13.65 12.13
C ARG A 247 -4.45 12.90 11.12
N ILE A 248 -4.26 13.17 9.84
CA ILE A 248 -5.00 12.49 8.78
C ILE A 248 -4.63 11.01 8.72
N THR A 249 -5.60 10.15 8.45
CA THR A 249 -5.39 8.71 8.31
C THR A 249 -5.30 8.32 6.82
N LYS A 250 -4.79 7.11 6.54
CA LYS A 250 -4.78 6.56 5.18
C LYS A 250 -6.18 6.52 4.57
N ASP A 251 -7.17 6.10 5.35
CA ASP A 251 -8.58 6.04 4.91
C ASP A 251 -9.13 7.44 4.62
N GLY A 252 -8.75 8.44 5.45
CA GLY A 252 -9.09 9.83 5.22
C GLY A 252 -8.52 10.37 3.90
N VAL A 253 -7.27 10.03 3.58
CA VAL A 253 -6.64 10.38 2.30
C VAL A 253 -7.32 9.64 1.14
N HIS A 254 -7.62 8.35 1.27
CA HIS A 254 -8.33 7.59 0.23
C HIS A 254 -9.71 8.18 -0.05
N TYR A 255 -10.46 8.51 0.99
CA TYR A 255 -11.77 9.14 0.85
C TYR A 255 -11.66 10.50 0.15
N MET A 256 -10.74 11.36 0.58
CA MET A 256 -10.48 12.65 -0.04
C MET A 256 -10.13 12.50 -1.52
N LEU A 257 -9.18 11.63 -1.87
CA LEU A 257 -8.78 11.41 -3.26
C LEU A 257 -9.96 10.94 -4.12
N LYS A 258 -10.80 10.03 -3.61
CA LYS A 258 -12.00 9.58 -4.32
C LYS A 258 -12.93 10.74 -4.65
N GLN A 259 -13.15 11.65 -3.71
CA GLN A 259 -13.96 12.84 -3.93
C GLN A 259 -13.34 13.76 -4.99
N ARG A 260 -12.01 13.99 -4.93
CA ARG A 260 -11.31 14.87 -5.87
C ARG A 260 -11.25 14.29 -7.29
N PHE A 261 -11.04 12.98 -7.44
CA PHE A 261 -11.15 12.33 -8.76
C PHE A 261 -12.54 12.48 -9.35
N THR A 262 -13.60 12.29 -8.57
CA THR A 262 -14.98 12.46 -9.03
C THR A 262 -15.25 13.93 -9.41
N ALA A 263 -14.82 14.91 -8.62
CA ALA A 263 -14.97 16.33 -8.90
C ALA A 263 -14.21 16.74 -10.18
N ALA A 264 -13.07 16.12 -10.45
CA ALA A 264 -12.32 16.31 -11.68
C ALA A 264 -12.92 15.57 -12.90
N GLY A 265 -14.05 14.87 -12.78
CA GLY A 265 -14.61 14.08 -13.87
C GLY A 265 -13.83 12.82 -14.21
N LEU A 266 -12.91 12.40 -13.32
CA LEU A 266 -12.09 11.20 -13.49
C LEU A 266 -12.77 10.00 -12.82
N ASP A 267 -12.61 8.80 -13.42
CA ASP A 267 -13.16 7.58 -12.85
C ASP A 267 -12.43 7.18 -11.56
N SER A 268 -13.02 7.54 -10.42
CA SER A 268 -12.44 7.32 -9.08
C SER A 268 -12.20 5.84 -8.73
N SER A 269 -12.75 4.90 -9.50
CA SER A 269 -12.49 3.46 -9.33
C SER A 269 -11.13 3.03 -9.92
N LYS A 270 -10.60 3.81 -10.87
CA LYS A 270 -9.35 3.52 -11.60
C LYS A 270 -8.13 4.13 -10.95
N TYR A 271 -8.29 5.19 -10.14
CA TYR A 271 -7.20 5.98 -9.60
C TYR A 271 -7.11 5.87 -8.07
N SER A 272 -5.90 6.02 -7.53
CA SER A 272 -5.61 5.93 -6.10
C SER A 272 -4.29 6.67 -5.80
N ALA A 273 -3.93 6.84 -4.52
CA ALA A 273 -2.63 7.38 -4.11
C ALA A 273 -1.44 6.66 -4.78
N HIS A 274 -1.53 5.33 -4.94
CA HIS A 274 -0.50 4.56 -5.63
C HIS A 274 -0.40 4.91 -7.11
N LYS A 275 -1.53 5.18 -7.76
CA LYS A 275 -1.57 5.60 -9.16
C LYS A 275 -1.03 7.03 -9.35
N LEU A 276 -1.25 7.94 -8.40
CA LEU A 276 -0.62 9.26 -8.41
C LEU A 276 0.90 9.18 -8.29
N ARG A 277 1.41 8.31 -7.42
CA ARG A 277 2.85 8.02 -7.33
C ARG A 277 3.38 7.45 -8.67
N HIS A 278 2.63 6.57 -9.32
CA HIS A 278 3.00 6.03 -10.62
C HIS A 278 2.97 7.11 -11.70
N THR A 279 2.01 8.03 -11.65
CA THR A 279 1.96 9.23 -12.50
C THR A 279 3.23 10.07 -12.33
N ALA A 280 3.61 10.39 -11.09
CA ALA A 280 4.85 11.13 -10.81
C ALA A 280 6.08 10.46 -11.44
N ALA A 281 6.22 9.15 -11.24
CA ALA A 281 7.31 8.37 -11.82
C ALA A 281 7.33 8.43 -13.34
N THR A 282 6.18 8.26 -13.99
CA THR A 282 6.06 8.25 -15.45
C THR A 282 6.33 9.62 -16.05
N LEU A 283 5.78 10.69 -15.45
CA LEU A 283 6.03 12.05 -15.91
C LEU A 283 7.50 12.45 -15.77
N MET A 284 8.18 12.06 -14.68
CA MET A 284 9.61 12.30 -14.52
C MET A 284 10.43 11.57 -15.60
N LEU A 285 10.14 10.28 -15.86
CA LEU A 285 10.81 9.51 -16.92
C LEU A 285 10.60 10.12 -18.32
N GLN A 286 9.38 10.52 -18.63
CA GLN A 286 9.05 11.16 -19.91
C GLN A 286 9.75 12.51 -20.11
N ASN A 287 10.12 13.16 -19.01
CA ASN A 287 10.86 14.42 -19.02
C ASN A 287 12.39 14.24 -18.78
N GLY A 288 12.90 13.04 -19.02
CA GLY A 288 14.32 12.79 -19.12
C GLY A 288 15.05 12.42 -17.84
N VAL A 289 14.31 12.23 -16.71
CA VAL A 289 14.92 11.71 -15.49
C VAL A 289 15.32 10.25 -15.71
N ASP A 290 16.56 9.92 -15.44
CA ASP A 290 17.04 8.55 -15.60
C ASP A 290 16.45 7.60 -14.53
N VAL A 291 16.39 6.31 -14.86
CA VAL A 291 15.73 5.29 -14.02
C VAL A 291 16.38 5.17 -12.65
N ARG A 292 17.70 5.35 -12.54
CA ARG A 292 18.43 5.22 -11.27
C ARG A 292 18.09 6.38 -10.32
N THR A 293 18.16 7.61 -10.81
CA THR A 293 17.75 8.81 -10.08
C THR A 293 16.29 8.71 -9.64
N LEU A 294 15.40 8.25 -10.53
CA LEU A 294 14.00 8.03 -10.18
C LEU A 294 13.82 7.00 -9.06
N GLN A 295 14.57 5.91 -9.08
CA GLN A 295 14.51 4.89 -8.02
C GLN A 295 14.91 5.46 -6.65
N GLU A 296 15.92 6.31 -6.59
CA GLU A 296 16.32 6.99 -5.36
C GLU A 296 15.27 7.98 -4.86
N VAL A 297 14.72 8.83 -5.75
CA VAL A 297 13.61 9.74 -5.42
C VAL A 297 12.43 8.97 -4.82
N LEU A 298 12.08 7.84 -5.42
CA LEU A 298 10.94 7.03 -4.98
C LEU A 298 11.27 6.14 -3.78
N GLY A 299 12.53 5.85 -3.48
CA GLY A 299 12.94 4.94 -2.42
C GLY A 299 12.52 3.49 -2.72
N HIS A 300 12.91 2.95 -3.88
CA HIS A 300 12.72 1.54 -4.25
C HIS A 300 13.89 0.70 -3.74
N GLU A 301 13.62 -0.30 -2.89
CA GLU A 301 14.63 -1.16 -2.25
C GLU A 301 15.19 -2.29 -3.13
N HIS A 302 14.60 -2.58 -4.28
CA HIS A 302 15.00 -3.73 -5.09
C HIS A 302 15.65 -3.32 -6.41
N LEU A 303 16.97 -3.27 -6.39
CA LEU A 303 17.78 -3.75 -7.50
C LEU A 303 18.26 -5.16 -7.16
N ASN A 304 17.72 -6.16 -7.84
CA ASN A 304 18.43 -7.43 -8.01
C ASN A 304 19.69 -7.09 -8.83
N THR A 305 20.77 -6.77 -8.17
CA THR A 305 22.14 -7.08 -8.61
C THR A 305 23.12 -6.27 -7.76
N THR A 306 24.18 -6.91 -7.37
CA THR A 306 25.45 -6.41 -6.87
C THR A 306 25.98 -5.28 -7.76
N GLN A 307 25.54 -4.04 -7.55
CA GLN A 307 26.19 -2.87 -8.09
C GLN A 307 26.60 -1.95 -6.95
N ILE A 308 27.89 -1.70 -6.89
CA ILE A 308 28.61 -0.78 -6.05
C ILE A 308 27.85 0.55 -6.01
N TYR A 309 27.36 0.94 -4.82
CA TYR A 309 26.65 2.19 -4.57
C TYR A 309 27.60 3.37 -4.88
N THR A 310 27.45 3.93 -6.06
CA THR A 310 27.74 5.35 -6.25
C THR A 310 26.46 6.09 -5.88
N HIS A 311 26.48 6.85 -4.80
CA HIS A 311 25.37 7.72 -4.42
C HIS A 311 25.10 8.69 -5.58
N VAL A 312 23.82 8.82 -5.96
CA VAL A 312 23.39 9.91 -6.84
C VAL A 312 23.62 11.20 -6.05
N ASP A 313 24.31 12.17 -6.65
CA ASP A 313 24.58 13.40 -5.98
C ASP A 313 23.31 14.21 -5.71
N SER A 314 23.40 15.16 -4.75
CA SER A 314 22.26 15.98 -4.35
C SER A 314 21.73 16.86 -5.47
N ASP A 315 22.57 17.23 -6.43
CA ASP A 315 22.18 18.10 -7.54
C ASP A 315 21.34 17.33 -8.57
N SER A 316 21.72 16.10 -8.90
CA SER A 316 20.91 15.22 -9.75
C SER A 316 19.51 14.95 -9.18
N LEU A 317 19.37 14.80 -7.86
CA LEU A 317 18.06 14.62 -7.21
C LEU A 317 17.23 15.91 -7.22
N ARG A 318 17.85 17.08 -7.10
CA ARG A 318 17.18 18.38 -7.25
C ARG A 318 16.70 18.59 -8.69
N ASP A 319 17.52 18.27 -9.66
CA ASP A 319 17.18 18.42 -11.06
C ASP A 319 16.06 17.47 -11.47
N ALA A 320 16.02 16.24 -10.93
CA ALA A 320 14.89 15.33 -11.09
C ALA A 320 13.59 15.93 -10.55
N ALA A 321 13.62 16.58 -9.38
CA ALA A 321 12.44 17.26 -8.84
C ALA A 321 11.97 18.44 -9.71
N ARG A 322 12.92 19.20 -10.28
CA ARG A 322 12.64 20.33 -11.20
C ARG A 322 12.13 19.86 -12.56
N SER A 323 12.59 18.70 -13.03
CA SER A 323 12.18 18.11 -14.33
C SER A 323 10.75 17.58 -14.32
N ASN A 324 10.05 17.55 -13.19
CA ASN A 324 8.63 17.22 -13.18
C ASN A 324 7.82 18.36 -13.81
N PRO A 325 7.05 18.14 -14.90
CA PRO A 325 6.32 19.18 -15.59
C PRO A 325 5.25 19.86 -14.71
N LEU A 326 4.79 19.20 -13.67
CA LEU A 326 3.86 19.76 -12.68
C LEU A 326 4.54 20.69 -11.67
N GLY A 327 5.87 20.74 -11.64
CA GLY A 327 6.64 21.57 -10.73
C GLY A 327 6.51 23.09 -10.99
N SER A 328 6.09 23.49 -12.17
CA SER A 328 5.88 24.89 -12.57
C SER A 328 4.41 25.27 -12.75
N VAL A 329 3.49 24.34 -12.53
CA VAL A 329 2.04 24.58 -12.73
C VAL A 329 1.52 25.55 -11.67
N LYS A 330 1.03 26.71 -12.13
CA LYS A 330 0.31 27.69 -11.30
C LYS A 330 -1.18 27.55 -11.59
N VAL A 331 -1.91 26.93 -10.69
CA VAL A 331 -3.35 26.80 -10.79
C VAL A 331 -4.00 28.04 -10.18
N LYS A 332 -4.86 28.75 -10.95
CA LYS A 332 -5.71 29.83 -10.42
C LYS A 332 -6.77 29.20 -9.53
N ARG A 333 -6.60 29.31 -8.21
CA ARG A 333 -7.62 28.88 -7.25
C ARG A 333 -8.83 29.79 -7.34
N ARG A 334 -10.04 29.24 -7.39
CA ARG A 334 -11.27 30.00 -7.16
C ARG A 334 -11.26 30.45 -5.71
N GLY A 335 -11.08 31.75 -5.49
CA GLY A 335 -11.00 32.34 -4.16
C GLY A 335 -12.21 31.96 -3.30
N ARG A 336 -12.00 31.78 -2.00
CA ARG A 336 -13.07 31.67 -1.02
C ARG A 336 -14.07 32.80 -1.26
N PRO A 337 -15.40 32.54 -1.35
CA PRO A 337 -16.38 33.61 -1.25
C PRO A 337 -16.16 34.32 0.08
N LYS A 338 -15.85 35.63 0.02
CA LYS A 338 -15.78 36.47 1.23
C LYS A 338 -17.11 36.28 1.97
N LYS A 339 -17.07 35.76 3.21
CA LYS A 339 -18.23 35.85 4.11
C LYS A 339 -18.59 37.31 4.18
N GLN A 340 -19.76 37.70 3.66
CA GLN A 340 -20.35 39.00 3.93
C GLN A 340 -20.45 39.11 5.45
N ALA A 341 -19.78 40.10 6.00
CA ALA A 341 -19.98 40.50 7.38
C ALA A 341 -21.44 40.97 7.46
N GLU A 342 -22.28 40.21 8.12
CA GLU A 342 -23.57 40.69 8.57
C GLU A 342 -23.33 41.77 9.60
N SER A 343 -23.72 42.96 9.21
CA SER A 343 -23.82 44.15 10.10
C SER A 343 -25.01 44.01 11.03
#